data_0abc8a23c0a435562c9b97de2287f4da
#
_entry.id   0abc8a23c0a435562c9b97de2287f4da
#
_cell.length_a   1.000
_cell.length_b   1.000
_cell.length_c   1.000
_cell.angle_alpha   90.00
_cell.angle_beta   90.00
_cell.angle_gamma   90.00
#
_symmetry.space_group_name_H-M   'P 1'
#
loop_
_entity.id
_entity.type
_entity.pdbx_description
1 polymer ?
#
loop_
_entity_poly.entity_id
_entity_poly.type
_entity_poly.pdbx_seq_one_letter_code
_entity_poly.pdbx_strand_id
1 'polypeptide(L)'
;MIIGHGRRRKQAHDEHHDWIGIRRGRCRGCGKTFTFLPLFSLPYTHYSLLTRGQALRRRSVEHCSWEEATPTLKDPNRVPDSSTLRRWAHGLDCSQPALSFLRQTLNRITPWLTLGAQTDHQARVLSWLTPVLQVLWPLRL
;
A
#
# COMPACT_ATOMS: atom_id res chain seq x y z
N MET A 1 27.16 8.66 7.12
CA MET A 1 26.40 9.18 8.27
C MET A 1 25.28 10.06 7.76
N ILE A 2 24.03 9.82 8.19
CA ILE A 2 22.85 10.65 7.83
C ILE A 2 22.57 11.63 8.97
N ILE A 3 22.37 12.90 8.63
CA ILE A 3 22.00 13.96 9.57
C ILE A 3 20.60 14.48 9.26
N GLY A 4 19.92 15.05 10.27
CA GLY A 4 18.64 15.68 10.07
C GLY A 4 18.71 16.84 9.08
N HIS A 5 17.73 16.92 8.14
CA HIS A 5 17.65 17.94 7.10
C HIS A 5 16.25 18.57 7.01
N GLY A 6 15.57 18.68 8.14
CA GLY A 6 14.28 19.34 8.25
C GLY A 6 13.08 18.39 8.15
N ARG A 7 11.90 19.01 8.08
CA ARG A 7 10.59 18.35 7.98
C ARG A 7 9.81 18.91 6.80
N ARG A 8 8.89 18.13 6.26
CA ARG A 8 7.91 18.62 5.27
C ARG A 8 6.56 17.95 5.52
N ARG A 9 5.51 18.56 5.02
CA ARG A 9 4.17 17.94 4.99
C ARG A 9 4.00 17.14 3.70
N LYS A 10 3.27 16.03 3.80
CA LYS A 10 2.88 15.17 2.68
C LYS A 10 1.43 14.78 2.84
N GLN A 11 0.69 14.77 1.74
CA GLN A 11 -0.66 14.21 1.71
C GLN A 11 -0.61 12.69 1.91
N ALA A 12 -1.50 12.18 2.75
CA ALA A 12 -1.68 10.76 3.00
C ALA A 12 -3.13 10.53 3.42
N HIS A 13 -4.06 10.76 2.46
CA HIS A 13 -5.49 10.66 2.73
C HIS A 13 -5.88 9.24 3.12
N ASP A 14 -6.43 9.11 4.32
CA ASP A 14 -7.06 7.91 4.85
C ASP A 14 -8.12 8.28 5.90
N GLU A 15 -8.65 7.31 6.62
CA GLU A 15 -9.67 7.53 7.65
C GLU A 15 -9.18 8.43 8.81
N HIS A 16 -7.87 8.47 9.05
CA HIS A 16 -7.28 9.19 10.18
C HIS A 16 -6.45 10.41 9.76
N HIS A 17 -5.93 10.41 8.55
CA HIS A 17 -4.97 11.41 8.09
C HIS A 17 -5.42 12.10 6.78
N ASP A 18 -5.13 13.40 6.69
CA ASP A 18 -5.10 14.15 5.43
C ASP A 18 -3.67 14.53 5.09
N TRP A 19 -2.93 14.96 6.09
CA TRP A 19 -1.55 15.37 5.98
C TRP A 19 -0.72 14.72 7.08
N ILE A 20 0.47 14.30 6.72
CA ILE A 20 1.47 13.77 7.64
C ILE A 20 2.73 14.60 7.61
N GLY A 21 3.38 14.72 8.78
CA GLY A 21 4.70 15.30 8.90
C GLY A 21 5.77 14.26 8.63
N ILE A 22 6.61 14.49 7.64
CA ILE A 22 7.70 13.58 7.28
C ILE A 22 9.07 14.20 7.55
N ARG A 23 10.02 13.39 7.99
CA ARG A 23 11.40 13.82 8.24
C ARG A 23 12.24 13.64 6.99
N ARG A 24 13.24 14.52 6.85
CA ARG A 24 14.26 14.41 5.82
C ARG A 24 15.63 14.27 6.45
N GLY A 25 16.47 13.48 5.84
CA GLY A 25 17.85 13.33 6.21
C GLY A 25 18.76 13.64 5.02
N ARG A 26 19.99 14.08 5.28
CA ARG A 26 21.02 14.29 4.27
C ARG A 26 22.24 13.41 4.58
N CYS A 27 22.73 12.72 3.59
CA CYS A 27 23.98 11.97 3.72
C CYS A 27 25.17 12.94 3.67
N ARG A 28 26.04 12.90 4.68
CA ARG A 28 27.25 13.73 4.68
C ARG A 28 28.28 13.29 3.62
N GLY A 29 28.32 12.01 3.27
CA GLY A 29 29.30 11.51 2.29
C GLY A 29 28.92 11.88 0.85
N CYS A 30 27.69 11.63 0.43
CA CYS A 30 27.27 11.85 -0.97
C CYS A 30 26.40 13.11 -1.17
N GLY A 31 26.06 13.84 -0.12
CA GLY A 31 25.22 15.04 -0.19
C GLY A 31 23.73 14.78 -0.51
N LYS A 32 23.34 13.55 -0.83
CA LYS A 32 21.96 13.20 -1.21
C LYS A 32 20.99 13.36 -0.03
N THR A 33 19.80 13.83 -0.35
CA THR A 33 18.69 13.93 0.62
C THR A 33 17.78 12.73 0.55
N PHE A 34 17.42 12.21 1.70
CA PHE A 34 16.49 11.09 1.87
C PHE A 34 15.23 11.57 2.57
N THR A 35 14.10 11.02 2.21
CA THR A 35 12.82 11.27 2.86
C THR A 35 12.39 9.99 3.58
N PHE A 36 12.15 10.09 4.88
CA PHE A 36 11.68 8.97 5.69
C PHE A 36 10.15 8.97 5.66
N LEU A 37 9.59 8.01 4.97
CA LEU A 37 8.15 7.81 4.89
C LEU A 37 7.70 6.75 5.91
N PRO A 38 6.56 6.93 6.58
CA PRO A 38 5.95 5.85 7.34
C PRO A 38 5.49 4.73 6.40
N LEU A 39 5.40 3.50 6.89
CA LEU A 39 5.08 2.31 6.12
C LEU A 39 3.77 2.40 5.33
N PHE A 40 2.80 3.13 5.85
CA PHE A 40 1.50 3.31 5.19
C PHE A 40 1.49 4.38 4.09
N SER A 41 2.60 5.10 3.85
CA SER A 41 2.65 6.20 2.89
C SER A 41 3.69 5.96 1.81
N LEU A 42 3.23 5.76 0.58
CA LEU A 42 4.11 5.59 -0.58
C LEU A 42 4.66 6.93 -1.09
N PRO A 43 5.85 6.94 -1.70
CA PRO A 43 6.35 8.10 -2.43
C PRO A 43 5.41 8.44 -3.60
N TYR A 44 5.32 9.73 -3.90
CA TYR A 44 4.56 10.26 -5.06
C TYR A 44 3.06 9.92 -5.08
N THR A 45 2.48 9.54 -3.94
CA THR A 45 1.05 9.26 -3.83
C THR A 45 0.40 10.14 -2.78
N HIS A 46 -0.88 10.47 -2.98
CA HIS A 46 -1.67 11.29 -2.04
C HIS A 46 -2.51 10.43 -1.08
N TYR A 47 -2.77 9.20 -1.43
CA TYR A 47 -3.54 8.25 -0.62
C TYR A 47 -2.62 7.27 0.09
N SER A 48 -2.99 6.92 1.32
CA SER A 48 -2.26 5.92 2.08
C SER A 48 -2.43 4.51 1.49
N LEU A 49 -1.53 3.60 1.87
CA LEU A 49 -1.66 2.19 1.51
C LEU A 49 -2.92 1.56 2.09
N LEU A 50 -3.34 2.00 3.27
CA LEU A 50 -4.56 1.53 3.93
C LEU A 50 -5.79 1.83 3.07
N THR A 51 -5.92 3.06 2.61
CA THR A 51 -6.99 3.51 1.72
C THR A 51 -7.05 2.70 0.42
N ARG A 52 -5.88 2.52 -0.21
CA ARG A 52 -5.78 1.71 -1.43
C ARG A 52 -6.13 0.26 -1.19
N GLY A 53 -5.60 -0.33 -0.11
CA GLY A 53 -5.88 -1.71 0.27
C GLY A 53 -7.36 -1.93 0.56
N GLN A 54 -8.01 -1.01 1.26
CA GLN A 54 -9.44 -1.07 1.54
C GLN A 54 -10.28 -1.09 0.25
N ALA A 55 -10.01 -0.15 -0.68
CA ALA A 55 -10.73 -0.06 -1.95
C ALA A 55 -10.55 -1.33 -2.80
N LEU A 56 -9.30 -1.79 -2.92
CA LEU A 56 -8.99 -2.98 -3.71
C LEU A 56 -9.55 -4.26 -3.10
N ARG A 57 -9.55 -4.38 -1.77
CA ARG A 57 -10.19 -5.49 -1.06
C ARG A 57 -11.69 -5.52 -1.33
N ARG A 58 -12.39 -4.39 -1.16
CA ARG A 58 -13.84 -4.30 -1.43
C ARG A 58 -14.16 -4.71 -2.87
N ARG A 59 -13.34 -4.28 -3.83
CA ARG A 59 -13.52 -4.66 -5.24
C ARG A 59 -13.22 -6.13 -5.50
N SER A 60 -12.10 -6.66 -4.99
CA SER A 60 -11.60 -8.00 -5.37
C SER A 60 -12.13 -9.13 -4.50
N VAL A 61 -12.42 -8.87 -3.23
CA VAL A 61 -12.87 -9.89 -2.26
C VAL A 61 -14.36 -9.80 -2.01
N GLU A 62 -14.88 -8.58 -1.86
CA GLU A 62 -16.31 -8.34 -1.56
C GLU A 62 -17.13 -8.15 -2.85
N HIS A 63 -16.47 -8.14 -4.02
CA HIS A 63 -17.08 -8.00 -5.35
C HIS A 63 -17.97 -6.76 -5.53
N CYS A 64 -17.73 -5.70 -4.74
CA CYS A 64 -18.44 -4.45 -4.87
C CYS A 64 -18.23 -3.81 -6.25
N SER A 65 -19.14 -2.97 -6.71
CA SER A 65 -18.92 -2.10 -7.87
C SER A 65 -17.76 -1.13 -7.62
N TRP A 66 -17.24 -0.48 -8.66
CA TRP A 66 -16.16 0.51 -8.48
C TRP A 66 -16.60 1.72 -7.66
N GLU A 67 -17.86 2.08 -7.76
CA GLU A 67 -18.49 3.17 -7.03
C GLU A 67 -18.64 2.81 -5.54
N GLU A 68 -19.06 1.59 -5.25
CA GLU A 68 -19.23 1.08 -3.89
C GLU A 68 -17.89 0.75 -3.21
N ALA A 69 -16.85 0.42 -3.98
CA ALA A 69 -15.52 0.13 -3.46
C ALA A 69 -14.79 1.37 -2.91
N THR A 70 -15.43 2.52 -2.95
CA THR A 70 -14.89 3.78 -2.46
C THR A 70 -14.51 3.70 -0.98
N PRO A 71 -13.27 4.03 -0.61
CA PRO A 71 -12.80 3.95 0.77
C PRO A 71 -13.35 5.10 1.62
N THR A 72 -13.46 4.87 2.91
CA THR A 72 -13.78 5.91 3.89
C THR A 72 -12.55 6.79 4.13
N LEU A 73 -12.73 8.11 4.06
CA LEU A 73 -11.67 9.09 4.31
C LEU A 73 -12.09 10.08 5.39
N LYS A 74 -11.09 10.66 6.03
CA LYS A 74 -11.27 11.74 7.00
C LYS A 74 -11.90 12.97 6.35
N ASP A 75 -11.43 13.37 5.18
CA ASP A 75 -12.00 14.44 4.36
C ASP A 75 -12.88 13.84 3.26
N PRO A 76 -14.22 13.97 3.34
CA PRO A 76 -15.12 13.43 2.34
C PRO A 76 -14.97 14.07 0.94
N ASN A 77 -14.38 15.26 0.84
CA ASN A 77 -14.12 15.93 -0.43
C ASN A 77 -12.90 15.35 -1.17
N ARG A 78 -12.14 14.46 -0.53
CA ARG A 78 -10.94 13.82 -1.09
C ARG A 78 -11.16 12.38 -1.48
N VAL A 79 -12.40 11.94 -1.51
CA VAL A 79 -12.75 10.58 -1.92
C VAL A 79 -12.28 10.34 -3.37
N PRO A 80 -11.52 9.28 -3.63
CA PRO A 80 -11.06 8.98 -4.98
C PRO A 80 -12.23 8.52 -5.84
N ASP A 81 -12.27 9.01 -7.07
CA ASP A 81 -13.25 8.56 -8.06
C ASP A 81 -12.97 7.12 -8.55
N SER A 82 -13.94 6.49 -9.20
CA SER A 82 -13.84 5.13 -9.71
C SER A 82 -12.70 4.95 -10.73
N SER A 83 -12.34 6.00 -11.49
CA SER A 83 -11.22 5.95 -12.44
C SER A 83 -9.88 5.85 -11.73
N THR A 84 -9.75 6.49 -10.58
CA THR A 84 -8.56 6.38 -9.71
C THR A 84 -8.44 4.98 -9.13
N LEU A 85 -9.55 4.38 -8.67
CA LEU A 85 -9.56 3.01 -8.17
C LEU A 85 -9.18 2.01 -9.27
N ARG A 86 -9.71 2.17 -10.48
CA ARG A 86 -9.33 1.35 -11.65
C ARG A 86 -7.84 1.45 -11.97
N ARG A 87 -7.25 2.66 -11.91
CA ARG A 87 -5.80 2.84 -12.09
C ARG A 87 -4.99 2.13 -11.02
N TRP A 88 -5.45 2.13 -9.77
CA TRP A 88 -4.78 1.37 -8.72
C TRP A 88 -4.85 -0.14 -9.00
N ALA A 89 -6.00 -0.65 -9.38
CA ALA A 89 -6.18 -2.06 -9.73
C ALA A 89 -5.32 -2.45 -10.95
N HIS A 90 -5.32 -1.63 -12.00
CA HIS A 90 -4.50 -1.87 -13.20
C HIS A 90 -3.00 -1.89 -12.89
N GLY A 91 -2.55 -1.06 -11.94
CA GLY A 91 -1.15 -1.09 -11.49
C GLY A 91 -0.78 -2.39 -10.75
N LEU A 92 -1.79 -3.14 -10.27
CA LEU A 92 -1.62 -4.46 -9.65
C LEU A 92 -1.76 -5.60 -10.66
N ASP A 93 -2.39 -5.33 -11.80
CA ASP A 93 -2.58 -6.28 -12.89
C ASP A 93 -1.24 -6.44 -13.63
N CYS A 94 -0.44 -7.29 -13.05
CA CYS A 94 0.99 -7.28 -13.22
C CYS A 94 1.42 -8.06 -14.44
N SER A 95 1.70 -7.36 -15.47
CA SER A 95 2.72 -7.71 -16.46
C SER A 95 4.17 -7.60 -15.93
N GLN A 96 4.38 -7.24 -14.67
CA GLN A 96 5.72 -7.09 -14.10
C GLN A 96 6.27 -8.44 -13.60
N PRO A 97 7.43 -8.91 -14.13
CA PRO A 97 8.02 -10.20 -13.78
C PRO A 97 8.22 -10.42 -12.28
N ALA A 98 8.58 -9.36 -11.54
CA ALA A 98 8.79 -9.42 -10.10
C ALA A 98 7.52 -9.74 -9.31
N LEU A 99 6.37 -9.24 -9.75
CA LEU A 99 5.08 -9.49 -9.09
C LEU A 99 4.50 -10.84 -9.46
N SER A 100 4.70 -11.28 -10.70
CA SER A 100 4.34 -12.64 -11.10
C SER A 100 5.16 -13.67 -10.31
N PHE A 101 6.44 -13.40 -10.09
CA PHE A 101 7.31 -14.23 -9.26
C PHE A 101 6.83 -14.28 -7.79
N LEU A 102 6.52 -13.13 -7.19
CA LEU A 102 6.00 -13.07 -5.83
C LEU A 102 4.65 -13.78 -5.70
N ARG A 103 3.75 -13.57 -6.65
CA ARG A 103 2.46 -14.25 -6.70
C ARG A 103 2.62 -15.77 -6.82
N GLN A 104 3.52 -16.23 -7.69
CA GLN A 104 3.84 -17.67 -7.82
C GLN A 104 4.44 -18.22 -6.53
N THR A 105 5.36 -17.48 -5.90
CA THR A 105 5.99 -17.88 -4.64
C THR A 105 4.95 -17.96 -3.53
N LEU A 106 4.09 -16.95 -3.37
CA LEU A 106 3.00 -16.96 -2.40
C LEU A 106 2.03 -18.11 -2.65
N ASN A 107 1.61 -18.35 -3.89
CA ASN A 107 0.73 -19.47 -4.23
C ASN A 107 1.36 -20.84 -3.94
N ARG A 108 2.69 -20.96 -4.02
CA ARG A 108 3.41 -22.19 -3.64
C ARG A 108 3.54 -22.37 -2.14
N ILE A 109 3.69 -21.27 -1.41
CA ILE A 109 3.88 -21.30 0.05
C ILE A 109 2.54 -21.37 0.79
N THR A 110 1.48 -20.79 0.26
CA THR A 110 0.15 -20.74 0.89
C THR A 110 -0.37 -22.12 1.30
N PRO A 111 -0.29 -23.21 0.49
CA PRO A 111 -0.74 -24.54 0.91
C PRO A 111 0.05 -25.07 2.11
N TRP A 112 1.35 -24.80 2.19
CA TRP A 112 2.19 -25.20 3.32
C TRP A 112 1.88 -24.44 4.60
N LEU A 113 1.58 -23.16 4.47
CA LEU A 113 1.18 -22.31 5.59
C LEU A 113 -0.20 -22.67 6.12
N THR A 114 -1.12 -23.06 5.25
CA THR A 114 -2.46 -23.51 5.65
C THR A 114 -2.47 -24.92 6.26
N LEU A 115 -1.59 -25.81 5.82
CA LEU A 115 -1.41 -27.13 6.40
C LEU A 115 -0.74 -27.12 7.79
N GLY A 116 0.09 -26.10 8.07
CA GLY A 116 0.75 -25.92 9.37
C GLY A 116 0.01 -25.03 10.37
N ALA A 117 -1.00 -24.31 9.92
CA ALA A 117 -1.69 -23.29 10.73
C ALA A 117 -3.04 -23.78 11.25
N GLN A 118 -3.02 -24.55 12.32
CA GLN A 118 -4.23 -24.80 13.12
C GLN A 118 -4.61 -23.62 14.05
N THR A 119 -4.07 -22.43 13.84
CA THR A 119 -4.42 -21.26 14.63
C THR A 119 -5.03 -20.17 13.75
N ASP A 120 -6.25 -19.78 14.08
CA ASP A 120 -7.06 -18.71 13.48
C ASP A 120 -6.28 -17.37 13.27
N HIS A 121 -5.26 -17.16 14.09
CA HIS A 121 -4.41 -15.97 14.04
C HIS A 121 -3.49 -15.92 12.80
N GLN A 122 -2.94 -17.06 12.37
CA GLN A 122 -2.04 -17.10 11.22
C GLN A 122 -2.81 -16.99 9.89
N ALA A 123 -4.00 -17.57 9.82
CA ALA A 123 -4.90 -17.40 8.69
C ALA A 123 -5.32 -15.92 8.51
N ARG A 124 -5.58 -15.21 9.61
CA ARG A 124 -5.82 -13.75 9.59
C ARG A 124 -4.62 -12.97 9.10
N VAL A 125 -3.42 -13.22 9.61
CA VAL A 125 -2.20 -12.53 9.19
C VAL A 125 -1.95 -12.73 7.69
N LEU A 126 -2.15 -13.93 7.16
CA LEU A 126 -1.99 -14.23 5.73
C LEU A 126 -3.06 -13.56 4.87
N SER A 127 -4.31 -13.51 5.33
CA SER A 127 -5.37 -12.79 4.61
C SER A 127 -5.13 -11.28 4.56
N TRP A 128 -4.39 -10.72 5.51
CA TRP A 128 -3.95 -9.33 5.53
C TRP A 128 -2.68 -9.09 4.71
N LEU A 129 -1.74 -10.02 4.73
CA LEU A 129 -0.47 -9.90 4.00
C LEU A 129 -0.65 -9.99 2.49
N THR A 130 -1.57 -10.81 2.00
CA THR A 130 -1.78 -10.96 0.55
C THR A 130 -2.23 -9.66 -0.13
N PRO A 131 -3.24 -8.91 0.37
CA PRO A 131 -3.58 -7.61 -0.19
C PRO A 131 -2.51 -6.54 0.04
N VAL A 132 -1.82 -6.57 1.18
CA VAL A 132 -0.76 -5.61 1.50
C VAL A 132 0.44 -5.81 0.60
N LEU A 133 0.87 -7.03 0.34
CA LEU A 133 1.94 -7.33 -0.61
C LEU A 133 1.52 -7.00 -2.05
N GLN A 134 0.25 -7.19 -2.41
CA GLN A 134 -0.28 -6.79 -3.70
C GLN A 134 -0.33 -5.26 -3.88
N VAL A 135 -0.48 -4.50 -2.80
CA VAL A 135 -0.55 -3.03 -2.79
C VAL A 135 0.83 -2.38 -2.59
N LEU A 136 1.76 -3.09 -1.93
CA LEU A 136 3.11 -2.57 -1.65
C LEU A 136 4.01 -2.49 -2.88
N TRP A 137 3.65 -3.08 -4.01
CA TRP A 137 4.56 -3.27 -5.13
C TRP A 137 4.29 -2.51 -6.43
N PRO A 138 3.93 -1.26 -6.45
CA PRO A 138 4.16 -0.42 -7.61
C PRO A 138 5.44 0.42 -7.44
N LEU A 139 6.45 -0.10 -6.75
CA LEU A 139 7.77 0.50 -6.77
C LEU A 139 8.40 0.17 -8.12
N ARG A 140 8.25 1.09 -9.08
CA ARG A 140 9.21 1.17 -10.18
C ARG A 140 10.57 1.48 -9.56
N LEU A 141 11.45 0.50 -9.57
CA LEU A 141 12.89 0.72 -9.45
C LEU A 141 13.40 1.47 -10.68
#